data_e218d00ce5884cef00e429112ea58475
#
_entry.id   e218d00ce5884cef00e429112ea58475
#
_cell.length_a   1.000
_cell.length_b   1.000
_cell.length_c   1.000
_cell.angle_alpha   90.00
_cell.angle_beta   90.00
_cell.angle_gamma   90.00
#
_symmetry.space_group_name_H-M   'P 1'
#
loop_
_entity.id
_entity.type
_entity.pdbx_description
1 polymer ?
#
loop_
_entity_poly.entity_id
_entity_poly.type
_entity_poly.pdbx_seq_one_letter_code
_entity_poly.pdbx_strand_id
1 'polypeptide(L)'
;PDGIALDTEGGVWFGNGLTNGPESGFYRVVEGGEITDSVLVPDAWAVACTFGGSDLDVLYMFCNATTLEQFGEGKSQGTVRTAQVNRRGVAQ
;
A
#
# COMPACT_ATOMS: atom_id res chain seq x y z
N PRO A 1 6.73 -1.24 11.10
CA PRO A 1 7.09 -0.33 10.02
C PRO A 1 6.12 0.83 9.92
N ASP A 2 6.63 1.95 9.43
CA ASP A 2 5.79 3.10 9.15
C ASP A 2 4.94 2.85 7.91
N GLY A 3 3.81 3.58 7.83
CA GLY A 3 2.99 3.54 6.63
C GLY A 3 2.07 2.34 6.51
N ILE A 4 1.76 1.69 7.60
CA ILE A 4 0.77 0.60 7.62
C ILE A 4 -0.62 1.15 7.90
N ALA A 5 -1.65 0.39 7.53
CA ALA A 5 -3.04 0.72 7.83
C ALA A 5 -3.72 -0.50 8.44
N LEU A 6 -4.57 -0.26 9.43
CA LEU A 6 -5.29 -1.32 10.13
C LEU A 6 -6.77 -1.30 9.72
N ASP A 7 -7.36 -2.47 9.54
CA ASP A 7 -8.79 -2.55 9.29
C ASP A 7 -9.56 -3.10 10.49
N THR A 8 -10.89 -3.01 10.44
CA THR A 8 -11.74 -3.38 11.56
C THR A 8 -11.84 -4.88 11.79
N GLU A 9 -11.28 -5.68 10.89
CA GLU A 9 -11.31 -7.14 10.97
C GLU A 9 -9.96 -7.73 11.37
N GLY A 10 -9.06 -6.89 11.87
CA GLY A 10 -7.75 -7.32 12.37
C GLY A 10 -6.68 -7.46 11.30
N GLY A 11 -6.93 -6.97 10.10
CA GLY A 11 -5.94 -7.02 9.04
C GLY A 11 -4.99 -5.83 9.08
N VAL A 12 -3.75 -6.07 8.68
CA VAL A 12 -2.72 -5.03 8.55
C VAL A 12 -2.36 -4.92 7.08
N TRP A 13 -2.50 -3.71 6.53
CA TRP A 13 -2.16 -3.41 5.15
C TRP A 13 -0.81 -2.71 5.09
N PHE A 14 0.04 -3.15 4.17
CA PHE A 14 1.40 -2.59 4.04
C PHE A 14 1.85 -2.66 2.58
N GLY A 15 2.75 -1.76 2.21
CA GLY A 15 3.42 -1.80 0.92
C GLY A 15 4.70 -2.60 1.01
N ASN A 16 5.05 -3.34 -0.04
CA ASN A 16 6.24 -4.17 -0.03
C ASN A 16 7.53 -3.44 -0.44
N GLY A 17 7.46 -2.11 -0.58
CA GLY A 17 8.65 -1.27 -0.49
C GLY A 17 9.41 -1.08 -1.79
N LEU A 18 10.70 -1.29 -1.74
CA LEU A 18 11.68 -0.79 -2.71
C LEU A 18 11.82 -1.71 -3.93
N THR A 19 10.70 -2.03 -4.60
CA THR A 19 10.74 -2.91 -5.76
C THR A 19 9.67 -2.56 -6.77
N ASN A 20 10.01 -2.71 -8.04
CA ASN A 20 9.05 -2.66 -9.14
C ASN A 20 8.92 -4.08 -9.68
N GLY A 21 7.80 -4.38 -10.29
CA GLY A 21 7.59 -5.66 -10.92
C GLY A 21 6.23 -6.23 -10.61
N PRO A 22 5.94 -7.46 -11.07
CA PRO A 22 4.59 -8.01 -10.96
C PRO A 22 4.10 -8.23 -9.54
N GLU A 23 5.00 -8.26 -8.56
CA GLU A 23 4.64 -8.47 -7.17
C GLU A 23 4.64 -7.17 -6.34
N SER A 24 4.98 -6.04 -6.95
CA SER A 24 4.97 -4.75 -6.26
C SER A 24 3.54 -4.37 -5.93
N GLY A 25 3.26 -4.06 -4.67
CA GLY A 25 1.91 -3.69 -4.30
C GLY A 25 1.69 -3.61 -2.80
N PHE A 26 0.42 -3.58 -2.43
CA PHE A 26 -0.01 -3.50 -1.05
C PHE A 26 -0.72 -4.80 -0.69
N TYR A 27 -0.45 -5.31 0.50
CA TYR A 27 -0.91 -6.62 0.94
C TYR A 27 -1.56 -6.50 2.30
N ARG A 28 -2.58 -7.34 2.52
CA ARG A 28 -3.23 -7.47 3.83
C ARG A 28 -2.78 -8.76 4.47
N VAL A 29 -2.27 -8.66 5.69
CA VAL A 29 -1.88 -9.83 6.48
C VAL A 29 -2.70 -9.87 7.75
N VAL A 30 -3.09 -11.07 8.16
CA VAL A 30 -3.83 -11.30 9.41
C VAL A 30 -2.94 -12.03 10.40
N GLU A 31 -3.42 -12.16 11.63
CA GLU A 31 -2.70 -12.91 12.66
C GLU A 31 -2.35 -14.30 12.16
N GLY A 32 -1.13 -14.72 12.42
CA GLY A 32 -0.60 -15.98 11.88
C GLY A 32 0.19 -15.81 10.58
N GLY A 33 0.18 -14.60 9.99
CA GLY A 33 1.01 -14.29 8.82
C GLY A 33 0.38 -14.60 7.47
N GLU A 34 -0.89 -14.97 7.43
CA GLU A 34 -1.56 -15.26 6.16
C GLU A 34 -1.87 -13.96 5.41
N ILE A 35 -1.51 -13.91 4.13
CA ILE A 35 -1.85 -12.81 3.24
C ILE A 35 -3.19 -13.12 2.59
N THR A 36 -4.18 -12.25 2.82
CA THR A 36 -5.56 -12.51 2.38
C THR A 36 -6.00 -11.63 1.22
N ASP A 37 -5.41 -10.45 1.06
CA ASP A 37 -5.80 -9.49 0.03
C ASP A 37 -4.54 -8.84 -0.55
N SER A 38 -4.65 -8.37 -1.80
CA SER A 38 -3.57 -7.63 -2.42
C SER A 38 -4.10 -6.60 -3.40
N VAL A 39 -3.38 -5.48 -3.54
CA VAL A 39 -3.59 -4.48 -4.58
C VAL A 39 -2.24 -4.24 -5.24
N LEU A 40 -2.10 -4.66 -6.49
CA LEU A 40 -0.81 -4.62 -7.17
C LEU A 40 -0.57 -3.28 -7.86
N VAL A 41 0.64 -2.78 -7.76
CA VAL A 41 1.10 -1.57 -8.44
C VAL A 41 2.48 -1.86 -9.08
N PRO A 42 2.50 -2.67 -10.16
CA PRO A 42 3.76 -3.21 -10.69
C PRO A 42 4.69 -2.15 -11.29
N ASP A 43 4.18 -0.96 -11.56
CA ASP A 43 4.95 0.14 -12.16
C ASP A 43 5.54 1.11 -11.13
N ALA A 44 5.40 0.81 -9.83
CA ALA A 44 5.84 1.75 -8.79
C ALA A 44 6.25 1.01 -7.52
N TRP A 45 6.93 1.73 -6.64
CA TRP A 45 7.22 1.25 -5.30
C TRP A 45 6.01 1.48 -4.40
N ALA A 46 5.58 0.45 -3.71
CA ALA A 46 4.48 0.54 -2.75
C ALA A 46 5.04 0.97 -1.39
N VAL A 47 4.78 2.21 -1.00
CA VAL A 47 5.47 2.83 0.14
C VAL A 47 4.61 2.80 1.40
N ALA A 48 3.41 3.37 1.34
CA ALA A 48 2.56 3.53 2.52
C ALA A 48 1.11 3.57 2.09
N CYS A 49 0.21 3.24 3.00
CA CYS A 49 -1.22 3.29 2.71
C CYS A 49 -2.02 3.74 3.93
N THR A 50 -3.22 4.25 3.66
CA THR A 50 -4.17 4.61 4.70
C THR A 50 -5.59 4.42 4.16
N PHE A 51 -6.55 4.27 5.03
CA PHE A 51 -7.96 4.19 4.65
C PHE A 51 -8.58 5.59 4.64
N GLY A 52 -9.47 5.81 3.67
CA GLY A 52 -10.22 7.06 3.56
C GLY A 52 -11.58 6.82 2.94
N GLY A 53 -12.25 7.92 2.57
CA GLY A 53 -13.61 7.87 2.07
C GLY A 53 -14.61 7.88 3.21
N SER A 54 -15.89 8.06 2.89
CA SER A 54 -16.94 8.21 3.90
C SER A 54 -17.16 6.94 4.72
N ASP A 55 -16.90 5.77 4.12
CA ASP A 55 -17.06 4.48 4.81
C ASP A 55 -15.73 3.85 5.20
N LEU A 56 -14.61 4.57 5.02
CA LEU A 56 -13.25 4.10 5.32
C LEU A 56 -12.90 2.80 4.58
N ASP A 57 -13.45 2.61 3.38
CA ASP A 57 -13.21 1.42 2.56
C ASP A 57 -12.43 1.72 1.28
N VAL A 58 -11.89 2.92 1.16
CA VAL A 58 -11.01 3.28 0.05
C VAL A 58 -9.57 3.28 0.58
N LEU A 59 -8.73 2.47 -0.03
CA LEU A 59 -7.32 2.42 0.31
C LEU A 59 -6.58 3.48 -0.50
N TYR A 60 -5.99 4.45 0.18
CA TYR A 60 -5.13 5.47 -0.42
C TYR A 60 -3.71 4.95 -0.34
N MET A 61 -3.06 4.84 -1.50
CA MET A 61 -1.76 4.20 -1.65
C MET A 61 -0.74 5.23 -2.09
N PHE A 62 0.29 5.40 -1.27
CA PHE A 62 1.40 6.31 -1.59
C PHE A 62 2.47 5.50 -2.29
N CYS A 63 2.76 5.84 -3.54
CA CYS A 63 3.63 5.10 -4.41
C CYS A 63 4.74 6.01 -4.93
N ASN A 64 5.86 5.41 -5.29
CA ASN A 64 6.97 6.14 -5.88
C ASN A 64 7.34 5.47 -7.21
N ALA A 65 7.02 6.15 -8.31
CA ALA A 65 7.29 5.66 -9.66
C ALA A 65 8.76 5.93 -10.00
N THR A 66 9.63 5.05 -9.53
CA THR A 66 11.07 5.20 -9.67
C THR A 66 11.77 3.85 -9.74
N THR A 67 13.06 3.89 -10.05
CA THR A 67 13.96 2.76 -9.89
C THR A 67 15.00 3.11 -8.84
N LEU A 68 15.77 2.12 -8.38
CA LEU A 68 16.87 2.40 -7.46
C LEU A 68 17.86 3.42 -8.04
N GLU A 69 18.14 3.31 -9.35
CA GLU A 69 19.03 4.23 -10.02
C GLU A 69 18.46 5.65 -10.02
N GLN A 70 17.19 5.80 -10.40
CA GLN A 70 16.54 7.11 -10.42
C GLN A 70 16.42 7.71 -9.02
N PHE A 71 16.15 6.89 -8.04
CA PHE A 71 16.06 7.35 -6.66
C PHE A 71 17.41 7.89 -6.17
N GLY A 72 18.50 7.19 -6.49
CA GLY A 72 19.86 7.64 -6.15
C GLY A 72 20.25 8.92 -6.86
N GLU A 73 19.64 9.23 -8.01
CA GLU A 73 19.85 10.46 -8.75
C GLU A 73 18.88 11.59 -8.35
N GLY A 74 17.99 11.34 -7.39
CA GLY A 74 17.01 12.33 -7.00
C GLY A 74 15.86 12.48 -7.99
N LYS A 75 15.62 11.51 -8.85
CA LYS A 75 14.62 11.58 -9.92
C LYS A 75 13.37 10.75 -9.63
N SER A 76 13.03 10.58 -8.37
CA SER A 76 11.84 9.85 -8.01
C SER A 76 10.59 10.73 -8.14
N GLN A 77 9.43 10.08 -8.34
CA GLN A 77 8.16 10.77 -8.48
C GLN A 77 7.11 10.08 -7.62
N GLY A 78 6.67 10.79 -6.58
CA GLY A 78 5.62 10.31 -5.69
C GLY A 78 4.25 10.46 -6.34
N THR A 79 3.40 9.45 -6.15
CA THR A 79 2.02 9.46 -6.62
C THR A 79 1.10 8.93 -5.53
N VAL A 80 -0.18 9.34 -5.60
CA VAL A 80 -1.23 8.79 -4.74
C VAL A 80 -2.23 8.07 -5.63
N ARG A 81 -2.49 6.80 -5.33
CA ARG A 81 -3.48 5.99 -6.04
C ARG A 81 -4.53 5.54 -5.05
N THR A 82 -5.69 5.18 -5.53
CA THR A 82 -6.80 4.74 -4.68
C THR A 82 -7.36 3.43 -5.21
N ALA A 83 -7.86 2.60 -4.28
CA ALA A 83 -8.58 1.38 -4.62
C ALA A 83 -9.70 1.18 -3.62
N GLN A 84 -10.87 0.81 -4.11
CA GLN A 84 -11.94 0.39 -3.22
C GLN A 84 -11.70 -1.04 -2.81
N VAL A 85 -11.72 -1.31 -1.50
CA VAL A 85 -11.47 -2.64 -0.97
C VAL A 85 -12.68 -3.09 -0.15
N ASN A 86 -12.80 -4.39 0.08
CA ASN A 86 -13.93 -4.96 0.84
C ASN A 86 -13.65 -5.00 2.34
N ARG A 87 -12.82 -4.07 2.82
CA ARG A 87 -12.46 -3.95 4.23
C ARG A 87 -12.62 -2.51 4.65
N ARG A 88 -12.95 -2.30 5.89
CA ARG A 88 -13.11 -0.95 6.44
C ARG A 88 -11.95 -0.65 7.37
N GLY A 89 -11.32 0.52 7.19
CA GLY A 89 -10.24 0.95 8.03
C GLY A 89 -10.70 1.34 9.43
N VAL A 90 -9.76 1.30 10.36
CA VAL A 90 -10.00 1.79 11.73
C VAL A 90 -9.94 3.30 11.69
N ALA A 91 -10.93 3.96 12.28
CA ALA A 91 -10.96 5.43 12.38
C ALA A 91 -9.83 5.90 13.30
N GLN A 92 -9.14 6.95 12.89
CA GLN A 92 -8.03 7.52 13.65
C GLN A 92 -8.33 8.91 14.15
#